data_c129eedd09b75b8d1ba260825210bfd4
#
_entry.id   c129eedd09b75b8d1ba260825210bfd4
#
_cell.length_a   1.000
_cell.length_b   1.000
_cell.length_c   1.000
_cell.angle_alpha   90.00
_cell.angle_beta   90.00
_cell.angle_gamma   90.00
#
_symmetry.space_group_name_H-M   'P 1'
#
loop_
_entity.id
_entity.type
_entity.pdbx_description
1 polymer ?
#
loop_
_entity_poly.entity_id
_entity_poly.type
_entity_poly.pdbx_seq_one_letter_code
_entity_poly.pdbx_strand_id
1 'polypeptide(L)'
;GESAEIAFPATGLLPGTTIIRASSSGVQGTATITVKLVPTSSVSVDPDALTLFVGQNHQLTATALDSAGNPLTGRSATWSSTVPSVATVTTGGLVLGVAAGNTVIIAKIENQTGTSSVTIALVPVKTVTVTPSDTTLIQGDSVQLTATPRDSAGGALNNRVVTWKSSNTNVALVTSTGDVFSHGTGSATITATSEGVSGTATITVAPVPVSTVTVSPAGPDSVDIGGTQQFTATL
;
A
#
# COMPACT_ATOMS: atom_id res chain seq x y z
N GLY A 1 60.62 -21.53 -54.53
CA GLY A 1 60.35 -22.02 -53.18
C GLY A 1 58.86 -21.91 -52.91
N GLU A 2 58.14 -23.04 -52.75
CA GLU A 2 56.76 -23.06 -52.33
C GLU A 2 56.65 -22.54 -50.90
N SER A 3 55.86 -21.49 -50.66
CA SER A 3 55.46 -21.04 -49.34
C SER A 3 54.30 -21.92 -48.84
N ALA A 4 54.52 -22.76 -47.85
CA ALA A 4 53.43 -23.44 -47.17
C ALA A 4 52.82 -22.53 -46.15
N GLU A 5 51.52 -22.25 -46.28
CA GLU A 5 50.71 -21.50 -45.32
C GLU A 5 50.10 -22.54 -44.30
N ILE A 6 50.33 -22.36 -43.01
CA ILE A 6 49.72 -23.16 -41.95
C ILE A 6 48.86 -22.20 -41.10
N ALA A 7 47.53 -22.38 -41.13
CA ALA A 7 46.61 -21.59 -40.38
C ALA A 7 46.20 -22.28 -39.06
N PHE A 8 46.27 -21.54 -37.93
CA PHE A 8 45.79 -21.97 -36.61
C PHE A 8 44.75 -20.98 -36.09
N PRO A 9 43.55 -21.43 -35.70
CA PRO A 9 42.58 -20.53 -35.09
C PRO A 9 43.01 -20.12 -33.68
N ALA A 10 42.88 -18.83 -33.37
CA ALA A 10 43.09 -18.31 -32.00
C ALA A 10 41.75 -17.82 -31.46
N THR A 11 41.36 -18.31 -30.26
CA THR A 11 40.12 -17.89 -29.57
C THR A 11 40.47 -17.00 -28.38
N GLY A 12 39.92 -15.82 -28.34
CA GLY A 12 40.06 -14.89 -27.20
C GLY A 12 39.16 -15.34 -26.04
N LEU A 13 39.75 -15.66 -24.90
CA LEU A 13 39.01 -16.09 -23.69
C LEU A 13 38.75 -14.93 -22.69
N LEU A 14 39.71 -14.00 -22.58
CA LEU A 14 39.63 -12.84 -21.68
C LEU A 14 40.19 -11.61 -22.41
N PRO A 15 39.72 -10.40 -22.04
CA PRO A 15 40.27 -9.16 -22.58
C PRO A 15 41.75 -9.02 -22.21
N GLY A 16 42.54 -8.54 -23.14
CA GLY A 16 43.96 -8.33 -22.96
C GLY A 16 44.74 -8.43 -24.26
N THR A 17 46.06 -8.27 -24.15
CA THR A 17 46.98 -8.37 -25.30
C THR A 17 47.93 -9.53 -25.08
N THR A 18 48.07 -10.39 -26.11
CA THR A 18 49.00 -11.48 -26.10
C THR A 18 49.84 -11.48 -27.38
N ILE A 19 51.02 -12.05 -27.33
CA ILE A 19 51.90 -12.25 -28.48
C ILE A 19 51.90 -13.70 -28.87
N ILE A 20 51.44 -13.98 -30.08
CA ILE A 20 51.58 -15.29 -30.70
C ILE A 20 52.99 -15.38 -31.33
N ARG A 21 53.66 -16.46 -31.09
CA ARG A 21 55.02 -16.73 -31.62
C ARG A 21 54.98 -17.99 -32.47
N ALA A 22 55.50 -17.91 -33.64
CA ALA A 22 55.77 -19.05 -34.51
C ALA A 22 57.26 -19.17 -34.74
N SER A 23 57.83 -20.38 -34.74
CA SER A 23 59.21 -20.59 -35.03
C SER A 23 59.41 -21.80 -35.98
N SER A 24 60.34 -21.63 -36.95
CA SER A 24 60.75 -22.72 -37.87
C SER A 24 62.22 -22.55 -38.13
N SER A 25 62.96 -23.62 -37.97
CA SER A 25 64.46 -23.72 -38.24
C SER A 25 65.25 -22.59 -37.56
N GLY A 26 64.84 -22.20 -36.33
CA GLY A 26 65.52 -21.13 -35.56
C GLY A 26 65.06 -19.68 -35.90
N VAL A 27 64.28 -19.51 -36.92
CA VAL A 27 63.69 -18.20 -37.27
C VAL A 27 62.33 -18.03 -36.56
N GLN A 28 62.11 -16.92 -35.91
CA GLN A 28 60.87 -16.61 -35.18
C GLN A 28 60.11 -15.49 -35.83
N GLY A 29 58.80 -15.67 -35.92
CA GLY A 29 57.81 -14.62 -36.25
C GLY A 29 56.89 -14.35 -35.06
N THR A 30 56.44 -13.14 -34.90
CA THR A 30 55.51 -12.72 -33.82
C THR A 30 54.31 -11.97 -34.40
N ALA A 31 53.14 -12.22 -33.80
CA ALA A 31 51.91 -11.45 -34.04
C ALA A 31 51.31 -11.03 -32.71
N THR A 32 50.85 -9.80 -32.60
CA THR A 32 50.15 -9.29 -31.41
C THR A 32 48.65 -9.41 -31.64
N ILE A 33 47.96 -10.07 -30.69
CA ILE A 33 46.48 -10.14 -30.67
C ILE A 33 45.98 -9.38 -29.46
N THR A 34 45.04 -8.46 -29.70
CA THR A 34 44.30 -7.76 -28.64
C THR A 34 42.87 -8.25 -28.61
N VAL A 35 42.48 -8.88 -27.53
CA VAL A 35 41.09 -9.26 -27.25
C VAL A 35 40.40 -8.09 -26.54
N LYS A 36 39.32 -7.59 -27.10
CA LYS A 36 38.53 -6.52 -26.54
C LYS A 36 37.21 -7.07 -26.02
N LEU A 37 36.66 -6.43 -24.95
CA LEU A 37 35.28 -6.70 -24.54
C LEU A 37 34.33 -6.26 -25.66
N VAL A 38 33.30 -7.05 -25.90
CA VAL A 38 32.17 -6.63 -26.75
C VAL A 38 31.44 -5.48 -26.01
N PRO A 39 31.29 -4.30 -26.62
CA PRO A 39 30.65 -3.17 -25.95
C PRO A 39 29.16 -3.43 -25.71
N THR A 40 28.65 -2.95 -24.59
CA THR A 40 27.20 -2.93 -24.31
C THR A 40 26.54 -1.90 -25.23
N SER A 41 25.59 -2.35 -26.05
CA SER A 41 24.81 -1.52 -26.98
C SER A 41 23.51 -1.05 -26.34
N SER A 42 22.87 -1.90 -25.54
CA SER A 42 21.62 -1.58 -24.80
C SER A 42 21.52 -2.39 -23.50
N VAL A 43 20.59 -1.97 -22.64
CA VAL A 43 20.25 -2.68 -21.39
C VAL A 43 18.76 -2.98 -21.42
N SER A 44 18.41 -4.26 -21.27
CA SER A 44 17.03 -4.69 -21.04
C SER A 44 16.80 -4.85 -19.53
N VAL A 45 15.63 -4.42 -19.04
CA VAL A 45 15.18 -4.65 -17.68
C VAL A 45 13.91 -5.49 -17.71
N ASP A 46 13.87 -6.52 -16.89
CA ASP A 46 12.74 -7.46 -16.79
C ASP A 46 12.25 -7.54 -15.33
N PRO A 47 10.93 -7.35 -15.12
CA PRO A 47 9.93 -6.84 -16.06
C PRO A 47 10.13 -5.36 -16.40
N ASP A 48 9.74 -4.94 -17.59
CA ASP A 48 9.79 -3.55 -18.07
C ASP A 48 8.70 -2.67 -17.48
N ALA A 49 7.62 -3.29 -16.96
CA ALA A 49 6.54 -2.67 -16.22
C ALA A 49 6.10 -3.55 -15.04
N LEU A 50 5.83 -2.92 -13.88
CA LEU A 50 5.53 -3.59 -12.64
C LEU A 50 4.48 -2.82 -11.84
N THR A 51 3.50 -3.55 -11.27
CA THR A 51 2.56 -2.99 -10.30
C THR A 51 2.71 -3.74 -8.97
N LEU A 52 2.94 -2.98 -7.88
CA LEU A 52 3.04 -3.49 -6.52
C LEU A 52 2.06 -2.75 -5.60
N PHE A 53 1.71 -3.35 -4.48
CA PHE A 53 1.11 -2.63 -3.37
C PHE A 53 2.18 -2.06 -2.44
N VAL A 54 1.83 -1.01 -1.70
CA VAL A 54 2.68 -0.47 -0.63
C VAL A 54 3.13 -1.59 0.30
N GLY A 55 4.44 -1.67 0.56
CA GLY A 55 5.08 -2.71 1.38
C GLY A 55 5.47 -3.99 0.63
N GLN A 56 5.02 -4.19 -0.61
CA GLN A 56 5.45 -5.31 -1.44
C GLN A 56 6.81 -5.05 -2.09
N ASN A 57 7.52 -6.14 -2.42
CA ASN A 57 8.77 -6.08 -3.14
C ASN A 57 8.74 -7.00 -4.38
N HIS A 58 9.64 -6.71 -5.34
CA HIS A 58 9.85 -7.52 -6.53
C HIS A 58 11.29 -7.37 -7.02
N GLN A 59 11.87 -8.48 -7.50
CA GLN A 59 13.22 -8.50 -8.06
C GLN A 59 13.18 -8.14 -9.54
N LEU A 60 13.90 -7.08 -9.93
CA LEU A 60 14.19 -6.75 -11.33
C LEU A 60 15.52 -7.38 -11.76
N THR A 61 15.60 -7.74 -13.03
CA THR A 61 16.81 -8.24 -13.68
C THR A 61 17.24 -7.29 -14.80
N ALA A 62 18.51 -6.92 -14.85
CA ALA A 62 19.09 -6.15 -15.94
C ALA A 62 20.04 -6.99 -16.77
N THR A 63 19.88 -6.98 -18.09
CA THR A 63 20.70 -7.70 -19.05
C THR A 63 21.34 -6.72 -20.04
N ALA A 64 22.68 -6.73 -20.11
CA ALA A 64 23.41 -6.02 -21.15
C ALA A 64 23.32 -6.78 -22.46
N LEU A 65 23.08 -6.06 -23.55
CA LEU A 65 22.98 -6.63 -24.91
C LEU A 65 24.03 -6.00 -25.82
N ASP A 66 24.58 -6.79 -26.77
CA ASP A 66 25.41 -6.30 -27.85
C ASP A 66 24.56 -5.64 -28.98
N SER A 67 25.21 -5.19 -30.05
CA SER A 67 24.55 -4.57 -31.20
C SER A 67 23.66 -5.53 -32.02
N ALA A 68 23.84 -6.85 -31.85
CA ALA A 68 23.01 -7.88 -32.47
C ALA A 68 21.88 -8.36 -31.54
N GLY A 69 21.78 -7.82 -30.29
CA GLY A 69 20.79 -8.20 -29.31
C GLY A 69 21.16 -9.42 -28.47
N ASN A 70 22.39 -9.92 -28.57
CA ASN A 70 22.81 -11.07 -27.76
C ASN A 70 23.17 -10.63 -26.35
N PRO A 71 22.83 -11.44 -25.30
CA PRO A 71 23.15 -11.12 -23.92
C PRO A 71 24.65 -11.21 -23.63
N LEU A 72 25.15 -10.19 -22.93
CA LEU A 72 26.54 -10.12 -22.46
C LEU A 72 26.60 -10.51 -20.99
N THR A 73 27.41 -11.54 -20.68
CA THR A 73 27.62 -12.03 -19.31
C THR A 73 28.70 -11.22 -18.58
N GLY A 74 28.73 -11.31 -17.23
CA GLY A 74 29.78 -10.69 -16.41
C GLY A 74 29.68 -9.15 -16.33
N ARG A 75 28.52 -8.56 -16.64
CA ARG A 75 28.26 -7.13 -16.50
C ARG A 75 27.44 -6.87 -15.26
N SER A 76 27.85 -5.87 -14.47
CA SER A 76 27.13 -5.45 -13.27
C SER A 76 26.31 -4.20 -13.52
N ALA A 77 25.04 -4.22 -13.08
CA ALA A 77 24.16 -3.07 -13.12
C ALA A 77 24.29 -2.23 -11.85
N THR A 78 24.14 -0.92 -12.00
CA THR A 78 23.81 0.00 -10.90
C THR A 78 22.36 0.44 -11.04
N TRP A 79 21.64 0.51 -9.91
CA TRP A 79 20.21 0.75 -9.88
C TRP A 79 19.86 2.07 -9.20
N SER A 80 18.86 2.76 -9.70
CA SER A 80 18.30 3.97 -9.10
C SER A 80 16.81 4.09 -9.35
N SER A 81 16.10 4.79 -8.43
CA SER A 81 14.70 5.17 -8.59
C SER A 81 14.60 6.66 -8.88
N THR A 82 13.74 7.07 -9.81
CA THR A 82 13.49 8.49 -10.10
C THR A 82 12.70 9.18 -8.99
N VAL A 83 11.88 8.41 -8.22
CA VAL A 83 11.09 8.91 -7.09
C VAL A 83 11.21 7.92 -5.92
N PRO A 84 12.29 8.00 -5.10
CA PRO A 84 12.53 7.05 -4.01
C PRO A 84 11.45 7.07 -2.91
N SER A 85 10.68 8.15 -2.79
CA SER A 85 9.53 8.24 -1.89
C SER A 85 8.35 7.37 -2.33
N VAL A 86 8.27 6.97 -3.61
CA VAL A 86 7.26 6.04 -4.14
C VAL A 86 7.77 4.60 -4.11
N ALA A 87 8.97 4.35 -4.63
CA ALA A 87 9.61 3.04 -4.52
C ALA A 87 11.13 3.19 -4.44
N THR A 88 11.77 2.36 -3.63
CA THR A 88 13.22 2.23 -3.53
C THR A 88 13.70 1.01 -4.30
N VAL A 89 15.00 0.99 -4.65
CA VAL A 89 15.64 -0.17 -5.26
C VAL A 89 17.00 -0.41 -4.59
N THR A 90 17.32 -1.67 -4.32
CA THR A 90 18.64 -2.06 -3.78
C THR A 90 19.69 -2.14 -4.89
N THR A 91 20.97 -2.25 -4.49
CA THR A 91 22.08 -2.49 -5.42
C THR A 91 21.93 -3.80 -6.22
N GLY A 92 21.15 -4.76 -5.73
CA GLY A 92 20.85 -6.02 -6.41
C GLY A 92 19.60 -5.98 -7.29
N GLY A 93 18.89 -4.83 -7.40
CA GLY A 93 17.69 -4.71 -8.23
C GLY A 93 16.38 -5.09 -7.53
N LEU A 94 16.38 -5.31 -6.20
CA LEU A 94 15.15 -5.56 -5.46
C LEU A 94 14.41 -4.23 -5.22
N VAL A 95 13.23 -4.09 -5.79
CA VAL A 95 12.33 -2.93 -5.64
C VAL A 95 11.43 -3.13 -4.44
N LEU A 96 11.22 -2.08 -3.64
CA LEU A 96 10.25 -2.03 -2.53
C LEU A 96 9.30 -0.85 -2.75
N GLY A 97 7.99 -1.12 -2.73
CA GLY A 97 6.93 -0.10 -2.77
C GLY A 97 6.82 0.64 -1.42
N VAL A 98 7.01 1.97 -1.43
CA VAL A 98 7.01 2.82 -0.22
C VAL A 98 5.68 3.56 -0.06
N ALA A 99 5.22 4.22 -1.12
CA ALA A 99 3.97 4.98 -1.13
C ALA A 99 3.29 4.87 -2.49
N ALA A 100 1.95 5.05 -2.52
CA ALA A 100 1.20 5.03 -3.77
C ALA A 100 1.68 6.12 -4.73
N GLY A 101 1.82 5.75 -6.02
CA GLY A 101 2.31 6.64 -7.07
C GLY A 101 3.04 5.89 -8.17
N ASN A 102 3.68 6.63 -9.06
CA ASN A 102 4.45 6.09 -10.17
C ASN A 102 5.91 6.52 -10.06
N THR A 103 6.81 5.63 -10.43
CA THR A 103 8.24 5.91 -10.54
C THR A 103 8.85 5.09 -11.67
N VAL A 104 10.05 5.44 -12.08
CA VAL A 104 10.85 4.64 -13.02
C VAL A 104 12.10 4.15 -12.29
N ILE A 105 12.34 2.85 -12.36
CA ILE A 105 13.59 2.25 -11.91
C ILE A 105 14.53 2.17 -13.10
N ILE A 106 15.74 2.66 -12.91
CA ILE A 106 16.78 2.74 -13.94
C ILE A 106 17.90 1.77 -13.57
N ALA A 107 18.25 0.87 -14.51
CA ALA A 107 19.44 0.06 -14.47
C ALA A 107 20.49 0.66 -15.41
N LYS A 108 21.69 0.92 -14.92
CA LYS A 108 22.81 1.39 -15.72
C LYS A 108 23.92 0.32 -15.75
N ILE A 109 24.32 -0.07 -16.95
CA ILE A 109 25.47 -0.95 -17.21
C ILE A 109 26.41 -0.22 -18.14
N GLU A 110 27.64 0.02 -17.71
CA GLU A 110 28.62 0.85 -18.45
C GLU A 110 28.04 2.25 -18.76
N ASN A 111 27.83 2.59 -20.04
CA ASN A 111 27.26 3.87 -20.48
C ASN A 111 25.80 3.73 -20.97
N GLN A 112 25.20 2.54 -20.88
CA GLN A 112 23.85 2.26 -21.34
C GLN A 112 22.89 2.15 -20.17
N THR A 113 21.61 2.50 -20.39
CA THR A 113 20.54 2.43 -19.40
C THR A 113 19.36 1.64 -19.93
N GLY A 114 18.74 0.86 -19.05
CA GLY A 114 17.42 0.26 -19.24
C GLY A 114 16.49 0.71 -18.12
N THR A 115 15.19 0.60 -18.32
CA THR A 115 14.18 1.11 -17.37
C THR A 115 13.07 0.11 -17.12
N SER A 116 12.46 0.19 -15.94
CA SER A 116 11.19 -0.45 -15.59
C SER A 116 10.23 0.60 -15.05
N SER A 117 9.01 0.68 -15.60
CA SER A 117 7.94 1.53 -15.11
C SER A 117 7.26 0.88 -13.91
N VAL A 118 7.31 1.52 -12.73
CA VAL A 118 6.77 0.95 -11.49
C VAL A 118 5.59 1.79 -10.99
N THR A 119 4.45 1.13 -10.83
CA THR A 119 3.25 1.69 -10.20
C THR A 119 3.07 1.09 -8.82
N ILE A 120 2.98 1.92 -7.79
CA ILE A 120 2.67 1.49 -6.44
C ILE A 120 1.22 1.86 -6.12
N ALA A 121 0.39 0.86 -5.82
CA ALA A 121 -1.00 1.03 -5.45
C ALA A 121 -1.20 0.90 -3.93
N LEU A 122 -2.27 1.50 -3.41
CA LEU A 122 -2.71 1.23 -2.04
C LEU A 122 -3.32 -0.17 -1.96
N VAL A 123 -3.07 -0.87 -0.85
CA VAL A 123 -3.78 -2.14 -0.56
C VAL A 123 -5.28 -1.82 -0.43
N PRO A 124 -6.19 -2.43 -1.19
CA PRO A 124 -7.61 -2.07 -1.16
C PRO A 124 -8.28 -2.46 0.17
N VAL A 125 -9.24 -1.63 0.60
CA VAL A 125 -10.12 -1.97 1.73
C VAL A 125 -11.04 -3.11 1.33
N LYS A 126 -11.09 -4.18 2.14
CA LYS A 126 -11.96 -5.33 1.94
C LYS A 126 -13.13 -5.36 2.92
N THR A 127 -12.89 -4.93 4.17
CA THR A 127 -13.91 -4.84 5.22
C THR A 127 -13.69 -3.59 6.06
N VAL A 128 -14.76 -3.07 6.66
CA VAL A 128 -14.71 -2.01 7.68
C VAL A 128 -15.39 -2.56 8.93
N THR A 129 -14.66 -2.64 10.04
CA THR A 129 -15.21 -3.00 11.35
C THR A 129 -15.50 -1.76 12.15
N VAL A 130 -16.67 -1.68 12.80
CA VAL A 130 -17.05 -0.58 13.70
C VAL A 130 -17.11 -1.11 15.13
N THR A 131 -16.51 -0.39 16.05
CA THR A 131 -16.45 -0.78 17.46
C THR A 131 -16.79 0.42 18.37
N PRO A 132 -17.67 0.24 19.36
CA PRO A 132 -18.53 -0.91 19.59
C PRO A 132 -19.54 -1.14 18.46
N SER A 133 -19.96 -2.41 18.21
CA SER A 133 -20.92 -2.76 17.16
C SER A 133 -22.38 -2.51 17.58
N ASP A 134 -22.64 -2.61 18.90
CA ASP A 134 -23.94 -2.40 19.51
C ASP A 134 -23.76 -1.63 20.81
N THR A 135 -24.59 -0.59 21.00
CA THR A 135 -24.51 0.24 22.20
C THR A 135 -25.92 0.76 22.56
N THR A 136 -26.26 0.69 23.84
CA THR A 136 -27.43 1.35 24.39
C THR A 136 -27.01 2.60 25.14
N LEU A 137 -27.61 3.74 24.78
CA LEU A 137 -27.39 5.05 25.39
C LEU A 137 -28.69 5.50 26.06
N ILE A 138 -28.59 6.31 27.10
CA ILE A 138 -29.72 7.11 27.59
C ILE A 138 -29.79 8.38 26.75
N GLN A 139 -30.99 8.90 26.54
CA GLN A 139 -31.20 10.17 25.83
C GLN A 139 -30.35 11.29 26.44
N GLY A 140 -29.52 11.95 25.62
CA GLY A 140 -28.55 12.97 26.01
C GLY A 140 -27.11 12.47 26.14
N ASP A 141 -26.87 11.15 26.16
CA ASP A 141 -25.54 10.56 26.23
C ASP A 141 -24.84 10.54 24.88
N SER A 142 -23.52 10.25 24.89
CA SER A 142 -22.71 10.10 23.69
C SER A 142 -21.79 8.87 23.80
N VAL A 143 -21.35 8.38 22.63
CA VAL A 143 -20.35 7.31 22.51
C VAL A 143 -19.43 7.57 21.33
N GLN A 144 -18.14 7.30 21.49
CA GLN A 144 -17.17 7.29 20.40
C GLN A 144 -17.19 5.94 19.70
N LEU A 145 -17.48 5.93 18.40
CA LEU A 145 -17.27 4.78 17.52
C LEU A 145 -15.92 4.86 16.82
N THR A 146 -15.28 3.73 16.67
CA THR A 146 -14.03 3.58 15.91
C THR A 146 -14.26 2.70 14.71
N ALA A 147 -13.93 3.17 13.50
CA ALA A 147 -13.95 2.38 12.30
C ALA A 147 -12.53 1.92 11.94
N THR A 148 -12.36 0.64 11.67
CA THR A 148 -11.08 0.04 11.26
C THR A 148 -11.25 -0.59 9.87
N PRO A 149 -10.80 0.09 8.80
CA PRO A 149 -10.67 -0.52 7.48
C PRO A 149 -9.62 -1.63 7.51
N ARG A 150 -9.91 -2.76 6.84
CA ARG A 150 -9.02 -3.93 6.78
C ARG A 150 -8.88 -4.45 5.35
N ASP A 151 -7.73 -5.03 5.07
CA ASP A 151 -7.43 -5.73 3.82
C ASP A 151 -8.07 -7.13 3.74
N SER A 152 -7.80 -7.86 2.67
CA SER A 152 -8.31 -9.23 2.46
C SER A 152 -7.70 -10.27 3.41
N ALA A 153 -6.57 -9.97 4.05
CA ALA A 153 -5.93 -10.81 5.06
C ALA A 153 -6.41 -10.47 6.49
N GLY A 154 -7.28 -9.45 6.63
CA GLY A 154 -7.75 -8.95 7.93
C GLY A 154 -6.80 -7.96 8.60
N GLY A 155 -5.70 -7.58 7.94
CA GLY A 155 -4.76 -6.55 8.42
C GLY A 155 -5.42 -5.17 8.46
N ALA A 156 -5.19 -4.40 9.53
CA ALA A 156 -5.71 -3.04 9.65
C ALA A 156 -4.97 -2.10 8.70
N LEU A 157 -5.75 -1.28 7.96
CA LEU A 157 -5.25 -0.28 7.03
C LEU A 157 -5.32 1.11 7.68
N ASN A 158 -4.16 1.66 8.02
CA ASN A 158 -4.05 2.98 8.62
C ASN A 158 -4.15 4.10 7.56
N ASN A 159 -4.46 5.32 8.00
CA ASN A 159 -4.52 6.52 7.16
C ASN A 159 -5.53 6.41 6.00
N ARG A 160 -6.64 5.68 6.21
CA ARG A 160 -7.76 5.64 5.27
C ARG A 160 -8.80 6.65 5.66
N VAL A 161 -9.36 7.32 4.67
CA VAL A 161 -10.49 8.23 4.89
C VAL A 161 -11.72 7.39 5.21
N VAL A 162 -12.40 7.73 6.32
CA VAL A 162 -13.66 7.14 6.74
C VAL A 162 -14.72 8.22 6.76
N THR A 163 -15.87 7.93 6.18
CA THR A 163 -17.06 8.79 6.25
C THR A 163 -18.14 8.10 7.08
N TRP A 164 -18.91 8.89 7.84
CA TRP A 164 -19.92 8.40 8.75
C TRP A 164 -21.31 8.88 8.36
N LYS A 165 -22.30 8.02 8.56
CA LYS A 165 -23.72 8.35 8.31
C LYS A 165 -24.62 7.66 9.33
N SER A 166 -25.62 8.37 9.85
CA SER A 166 -26.73 7.82 10.63
C SER A 166 -27.94 7.53 9.73
N SER A 167 -28.61 6.41 9.98
CA SER A 167 -29.89 6.08 9.33
C SER A 167 -31.05 6.92 9.84
N ASN A 168 -30.93 7.45 11.08
CA ASN A 168 -31.95 8.30 11.71
C ASN A 168 -31.31 9.31 12.65
N THR A 169 -31.11 10.53 12.17
CA THR A 169 -30.48 11.63 12.92
C THR A 169 -31.36 12.18 14.05
N ASN A 170 -32.69 11.90 14.05
CA ASN A 170 -33.57 12.24 15.18
C ASN A 170 -33.36 11.32 16.37
N VAL A 171 -32.81 10.13 16.18
CA VAL A 171 -32.43 9.17 17.24
C VAL A 171 -30.99 9.35 17.67
N ALA A 172 -30.06 9.30 16.70
CA ALA A 172 -28.64 9.45 16.95
C ALA A 172 -27.95 10.20 15.81
N LEU A 173 -27.20 11.24 16.14
CA LEU A 173 -26.38 12.01 15.21
C LEU A 173 -24.92 11.54 15.32
N VAL A 174 -24.22 11.37 14.19
CA VAL A 174 -22.79 11.03 14.15
C VAL A 174 -21.99 12.16 13.53
N THR A 175 -20.82 12.46 14.11
CA THR A 175 -19.84 13.43 13.57
C THR A 175 -18.94 12.79 12.53
N SER A 176 -18.12 13.61 11.85
CA SER A 176 -17.09 13.15 10.93
C SER A 176 -15.97 12.35 11.61
N THR A 177 -15.84 12.44 12.93
CA THR A 177 -14.86 11.74 13.76
C THR A 177 -15.40 10.45 14.38
N GLY A 178 -16.71 10.17 14.21
CA GLY A 178 -17.36 8.96 14.76
C GLY A 178 -17.94 9.14 16.15
N ASP A 179 -17.99 10.39 16.68
CA ASP A 179 -18.71 10.69 17.92
C ASP A 179 -20.21 10.63 17.64
N VAL A 180 -20.93 9.84 18.41
CA VAL A 180 -22.38 9.69 18.31
C VAL A 180 -23.05 10.33 19.49
N PHE A 181 -24.03 11.21 19.24
CA PHE A 181 -24.87 11.89 20.23
C PHE A 181 -26.30 11.38 20.13
N SER A 182 -26.85 10.92 21.25
CA SER A 182 -28.24 10.48 21.33
C SER A 182 -29.18 11.65 21.49
N HIS A 183 -30.25 11.71 20.66
CA HIS A 183 -31.26 12.76 20.67
C HIS A 183 -32.62 12.27 21.12
N GLY A 184 -33.24 11.35 20.38
CA GLY A 184 -34.56 10.80 20.66
C GLY A 184 -34.51 9.31 20.92
N THR A 185 -35.53 8.80 21.63
CA THR A 185 -35.63 7.35 21.89
C THR A 185 -35.86 6.53 20.62
N GLY A 186 -35.29 5.32 20.55
CA GLY A 186 -35.44 4.43 19.42
C GLY A 186 -34.11 3.79 19.01
N SER A 187 -34.01 3.34 17.76
CA SER A 187 -32.80 2.73 17.22
C SER A 187 -32.32 3.43 15.94
N ALA A 188 -31.02 3.58 15.78
CA ALA A 188 -30.38 4.09 14.58
C ALA A 188 -29.17 3.21 14.23
N THR A 189 -28.96 2.96 12.93
CA THR A 189 -27.76 2.32 12.41
C THR A 189 -26.76 3.39 11.99
N ILE A 190 -25.56 3.34 12.57
CA ILE A 190 -24.43 4.19 12.17
C ILE A 190 -23.59 3.42 11.18
N THR A 191 -23.35 3.99 10.01
CA THR A 191 -22.55 3.39 8.93
C THR A 191 -21.24 4.15 8.77
N ALA A 192 -20.13 3.42 8.80
CA ALA A 192 -18.80 3.90 8.44
C ALA A 192 -18.41 3.38 7.07
N THR A 193 -17.96 4.23 6.16
CA THR A 193 -17.59 3.85 4.79
C THR A 193 -16.16 4.31 4.49
N SER A 194 -15.34 3.40 3.95
CA SER A 194 -14.00 3.67 3.45
C SER A 194 -13.81 3.00 2.09
N GLU A 195 -13.38 3.75 1.08
CA GLU A 195 -13.16 3.26 -0.30
C GLU A 195 -14.40 2.49 -0.87
N GLY A 196 -15.63 2.91 -0.49
CA GLY A 196 -16.87 2.27 -0.93
C GLY A 196 -17.26 1.01 -0.14
N VAL A 197 -16.43 0.55 0.81
CA VAL A 197 -16.72 -0.58 1.71
C VAL A 197 -17.27 -0.04 3.02
N SER A 198 -18.37 -0.63 3.52
CA SER A 198 -19.07 -0.15 4.71
C SER A 198 -19.06 -1.17 5.84
N GLY A 199 -19.00 -0.65 7.07
CA GLY A 199 -19.27 -1.35 8.32
C GLY A 199 -20.32 -0.60 9.13
N THR A 200 -21.03 -1.26 10.03
CA THR A 200 -22.15 -0.69 10.77
C THR A 200 -22.05 -0.92 12.27
N ALA A 201 -22.68 -0.02 13.03
CA ALA A 201 -22.98 -0.17 14.46
C ALA A 201 -24.45 0.16 14.71
N THR A 202 -25.08 -0.52 15.65
CA THR A 202 -26.46 -0.23 16.11
C THR A 202 -26.41 0.59 17.39
N ILE A 203 -27.09 1.72 17.38
CA ILE A 203 -27.27 2.59 18.57
C ILE A 203 -28.74 2.51 18.98
N THR A 204 -29.01 2.03 20.20
CA THR A 204 -30.32 2.06 20.81
C THR A 204 -30.35 3.15 21.88
N VAL A 205 -31.33 4.06 21.77
CA VAL A 205 -31.50 5.16 22.75
C VAL A 205 -32.70 4.87 23.62
N ALA A 206 -32.45 4.69 24.90
CA ALA A 206 -33.48 4.52 25.94
C ALA A 206 -33.91 5.89 26.51
N PRO A 207 -35.14 6.02 27.01
CA PRO A 207 -35.57 7.22 27.70
C PRO A 207 -34.76 7.41 29.01
N VAL A 208 -34.70 8.67 29.46
CA VAL A 208 -34.13 8.96 30.78
C VAL A 208 -34.98 8.27 31.85
N PRO A 209 -34.41 7.46 32.75
CA PRO A 209 -35.17 6.83 33.82
C PRO A 209 -35.77 7.83 34.76
N VAL A 210 -37.05 7.66 35.10
CA VAL A 210 -37.68 8.45 36.15
C VAL A 210 -37.07 8.05 37.51
N SER A 211 -36.43 8.99 38.20
CA SER A 211 -35.81 8.77 39.51
C SER A 211 -36.74 9.02 40.65
N THR A 212 -37.67 9.96 40.53
CA THR A 212 -38.63 10.38 41.54
C THR A 212 -39.94 10.75 40.92
N VAL A 213 -41.01 10.46 41.64
CA VAL A 213 -42.36 11.00 41.32
C VAL A 213 -42.83 11.74 42.56
N THR A 214 -43.15 13.03 42.42
CA THR A 214 -43.72 13.85 43.45
C THR A 214 -45.18 14.12 43.15
N VAL A 215 -46.02 13.93 44.17
CA VAL A 215 -47.45 14.26 44.06
C VAL A 215 -47.74 15.50 44.91
N SER A 216 -48.44 16.45 44.37
CA SER A 216 -48.86 17.68 45.04
C SER A 216 -50.37 17.86 44.94
N PRO A 217 -51.01 18.20 46.03
CA PRO A 217 -50.49 18.42 47.38
C PRO A 217 -50.01 17.11 48.01
N ALA A 218 -48.90 17.21 48.81
CA ALA A 218 -48.32 16.10 49.53
C ALA A 218 -48.79 16.14 50.97
N GLY A 219 -49.69 15.25 51.37
CA GLY A 219 -50.13 15.15 52.75
C GLY A 219 -51.57 14.66 52.88
N PRO A 220 -52.03 14.48 54.09
CA PRO A 220 -53.39 14.08 54.26
C PRO A 220 -54.29 15.26 53.91
N ASP A 221 -54.83 15.24 52.72
CA ASP A 221 -55.87 16.16 52.27
C ASP A 221 -57.23 15.54 52.53
N SER A 222 -58.24 16.41 52.92
CA SER A 222 -59.61 16.00 53.10
C SER A 222 -60.50 16.70 52.08
N VAL A 223 -61.42 15.95 51.50
CA VAL A 223 -62.39 16.46 50.53
C VAL A 223 -63.79 16.15 51.14
N ASP A 224 -64.66 17.18 51.20
CA ASP A 224 -66.03 16.97 51.64
C ASP A 224 -66.80 16.07 50.65
N ILE A 225 -67.85 15.42 51.11
CA ILE A 225 -68.70 14.58 50.25
C ILE A 225 -69.25 15.44 49.07
N GLY A 226 -68.95 15.03 47.87
CA GLY A 226 -69.25 15.70 46.59
C GLY A 226 -68.30 16.82 46.16
N GLY A 227 -67.20 17.07 46.97
CA GLY A 227 -66.09 17.95 46.59
C GLY A 227 -65.08 17.23 45.64
N THR A 228 -64.20 17.98 44.99
CA THR A 228 -63.13 17.49 44.11
C THR A 228 -61.79 18.07 44.56
N GLN A 229 -60.76 17.26 44.57
CA GLN A 229 -59.37 17.69 44.82
C GLN A 229 -58.51 17.33 43.58
N GLN A 230 -57.77 18.32 43.09
CA GLN A 230 -56.83 18.11 42.01
C GLN A 230 -55.44 17.71 42.56
N PHE A 231 -54.91 16.61 42.08
CA PHE A 231 -53.52 16.19 42.32
C PHE A 231 -52.71 16.36 41.04
N THR A 232 -51.47 16.81 41.19
CA THR A 232 -50.48 16.90 40.10
C THR A 232 -49.34 15.96 40.40
N ALA A 233 -48.94 15.10 39.43
CA ALA A 233 -47.74 14.31 39.52
C ALA A 233 -46.65 14.98 38.67
N THR A 234 -45.45 15.12 39.23
CA THR A 234 -44.25 15.61 38.55
C THR A 234 -43.21 14.53 38.56
N LEU A 235 -42.62 14.26 37.39
CA LEU A 235 -41.60 13.25 37.17
C LEU A 235 -40.20 13.88 37.19
#